data_627507d0cab22e7ed8a4389765c54c7a
#
_entry.id   627507d0cab22e7ed8a4389765c54c7a
#
_cell.length_a   1.000
_cell.length_b   1.000
_cell.length_c   1.000
_cell.angle_alpha   90.00
_cell.angle_beta   90.00
_cell.angle_gamma   90.00
#
_symmetry.space_group_name_H-M   'P 1'
#
loop_
_entity.id
_entity.type
_entity.pdbx_description
1 polymer ?
#
loop_
_entity_poly.entity_id
_entity_poly.type
_entity_poly.pdbx_seq_one_letter_code
_entity_poly.pdbx_strand_id
1 'polypeptide(L)' 'MGGRRICIIHKNAPGAISAITGILTEAHLNIENMVNKGKKDVAYTLLDVTGNVTDDLAVKLGAIEPAIRVRVL' A
#
# COMPACT_ATOMS: atom_id res chain seq x y z
N MET A 1 -12.61 12.59 -9.34
CA MET A 1 -11.23 12.65 -9.62
C MET A 1 -10.43 12.41 -8.42
N GLY A 2 -9.20 12.21 -8.52
CA GLY A 2 -8.30 12.04 -7.43
C GLY A 2 -8.20 10.64 -6.87
N GLY A 3 -8.94 9.71 -7.40
CA GLY A 3 -8.80 8.33 -6.98
C GLY A 3 -7.65 7.65 -7.69
N ARG A 4 -6.81 6.95 -6.92
CA ARG A 4 -5.70 6.18 -7.47
C ARG A 4 -5.72 4.78 -6.86
N ARG A 5 -5.24 3.82 -7.60
CA ARG A 5 -5.13 2.45 -7.12
C ARG A 5 -3.67 2.11 -6.88
N ILE A 6 -3.39 1.60 -5.70
CA ILE A 6 -2.05 1.20 -5.31
C ILE A 6 -2.06 -0.31 -5.07
N CYS A 7 -1.12 -1.00 -5.70
CA CYS A 7 -0.99 -2.45 -5.53
C CYS A 7 0.37 -2.73 -4.92
N ILE A 8 0.37 -3.45 -3.81
CA ILE A 8 1.61 -3.78 -3.11
C ILE A 8 1.71 -5.28 -2.97
N ILE A 9 2.80 -5.83 -3.47
CA ILE A 9 3.14 -7.22 -3.24
C ILE A 9 4.14 -7.23 -2.10
N HIS A 10 3.85 -8.01 -1.07
CA HIS A 10 4.68 -8.00 0.14
C HIS A 10 4.70 -9.38 0.79
N LYS A 11 5.60 -9.55 1.72
CA LYS A 11 5.65 -10.77 2.50
C LYS A 11 4.39 -10.86 3.34
N ASN A 12 3.87 -12.07 3.49
CA ASN A 12 2.69 -12.31 4.30
C ASN A 12 3.11 -12.38 5.77
N ALA A 13 3.39 -11.21 6.33
CA ALA A 13 3.95 -11.09 7.66
C ALA A 13 3.04 -10.22 8.54
N PRO A 14 3.02 -10.49 9.85
CA PRO A 14 2.28 -9.64 10.77
C PRO A 14 2.77 -8.19 10.69
N GLY A 15 1.85 -7.26 10.74
CA GLY A 15 2.20 -5.85 10.71
C GLY A 15 2.38 -5.25 9.34
N ALA A 16 2.40 -6.04 8.27
CA ALA A 16 2.57 -5.50 6.92
C ALA A 16 1.46 -4.50 6.58
N ILE A 17 0.21 -4.86 6.87
CA ILE A 17 -0.92 -3.99 6.59
C ILE A 17 -0.84 -2.71 7.43
N SER A 18 -0.47 -2.82 8.69
CA SER A 18 -0.32 -1.66 9.56
C SER A 18 0.74 -0.70 9.03
N ALA A 19 1.86 -1.22 8.55
CA ALA A 19 2.92 -0.39 7.99
C ALA A 19 2.42 0.34 6.75
N ILE A 20 1.69 -0.35 5.88
CA ILE A 20 1.15 0.24 4.65
C ILE A 20 0.16 1.34 4.99
N THR A 21 -0.83 1.04 5.82
CA THR A 21 -1.87 2.01 6.15
C THR A 21 -1.32 3.19 6.94
N GLY A 22 -0.29 2.96 7.75
CA GLY A 22 0.36 4.03 8.49
C GLY A 22 0.99 5.06 7.56
N ILE A 23 1.65 4.60 6.51
CA ILE A 23 2.27 5.50 5.52
C ILE A 23 1.20 6.31 4.80
N LEU A 24 0.09 5.67 4.43
CA LEU A 24 -1.00 6.36 3.74
C LEU A 24 -1.65 7.41 4.66
N THR A 25 -1.80 7.08 5.93
CA THR A 25 -2.36 8.00 6.91
C THR A 25 -1.47 9.23 7.09
N GLU A 26 -0.16 9.01 7.17
CA GLU A 26 0.79 10.12 7.28
C GLU A 26 0.76 11.02 6.05
N ALA A 27 0.48 10.45 4.91
CA ALA A 27 0.38 11.21 3.66
C ALA A 27 -0.98 11.90 3.51
N HIS A 28 -1.85 11.76 4.49
CA HIS A 28 -3.21 12.33 4.49
C HIS A 28 -4.07 11.80 3.35
N LEU A 29 -3.85 10.56 2.98
CA LEU A 29 -4.68 9.92 1.96
C LEU A 29 -5.84 9.20 2.62
N ASN A 30 -6.98 9.23 1.95
CA ASN A 30 -8.15 8.53 2.41
C ASN A 30 -8.25 7.19 1.68
N ILE A 31 -8.41 6.11 2.43
CA ILE A 31 -8.54 4.78 1.86
C ILE A 31 -10.02 4.51 1.62
N GLU A 32 -10.39 4.40 0.35
CA GLU A 32 -11.78 4.16 -0.02
C GLU A 32 -12.11 2.67 -0.06
N ASN A 33 -11.11 1.87 -0.38
CA ASN A 33 -11.31 0.44 -0.48
C ASN A 33 -9.96 -0.26 -0.31
N MET A 34 -10.00 -1.44 0.27
CA MET A 34 -8.78 -2.23 0.46
C MET A 34 -9.12 -3.71 0.30
N VAL A 35 -8.31 -4.38 -0.50
CA VAL A 35 -8.40 -5.83 -0.66
C VAL A 35 -7.03 -6.41 -0.33
N ASN A 36 -7.03 -7.41 0.53
CA ASN A 36 -5.80 -8.10 0.93
C ASN A 36 -6.00 -9.59 0.72
N LYS A 37 -5.06 -10.22 0.02
CA LYS A 37 -5.05 -11.66 -0.16
C LYS A 37 -3.68 -12.20 0.11
N GLY A 38 -3.60 -13.20 0.99
CA GLY A 38 -2.36 -13.86 1.30
C GLY A 38 -2.33 -15.26 0.74
N LYS A 39 -1.15 -15.72 0.35
CA LYS A 39 -0.94 -17.07 -0.12
C LYS A 39 0.43 -17.51 0.36
N LYS A 40 0.45 -18.34 1.40
CA LYS A 40 1.69 -18.80 2.02
C LYS A 40 2.55 -17.61 2.47
N ASP A 41 3.69 -17.42 1.85
CA ASP A 41 4.68 -16.43 2.29
C ASP A 41 4.48 -15.07 1.64
N VAL A 42 3.63 -14.99 0.64
CA VAL A 42 3.45 -13.75 -0.14
C VAL A 42 2.00 -13.33 -0.08
N ALA A 43 1.80 -12.04 0.00
CA ALA A 43 0.46 -11.45 -0.01
C ALA A 43 0.45 -10.26 -0.95
N TYR A 44 -0.74 -9.86 -1.36
CA TYR A 44 -0.86 -8.59 -2.05
C TYR A 44 -1.99 -7.78 -1.43
N THR A 45 -1.80 -6.48 -1.44
CA THR A 45 -2.78 -5.54 -0.93
C THR A 45 -3.09 -4.53 -2.02
N LEU A 46 -4.35 -4.41 -2.33
CA LEU A 46 -4.84 -3.47 -3.32
C LEU A 46 -5.62 -2.40 -2.59
N LEU A 47 -5.24 -1.14 -2.82
CA LEU A 47 -5.88 -0.02 -2.14
C LEU A 47 -6.37 0.99 -3.16
N ASP A 48 -7.60 1.43 -2.98
CA ASP A 48 -8.12 2.57 -3.72
C ASP A 48 -8.10 3.75 -2.77
N VAL A 49 -7.37 4.80 -3.13
CA VAL A 49 -7.17 5.96 -2.27
C VAL A 49 -7.57 7.24 -2.98
N THR A 50 -7.93 8.24 -2.20
CA THR A 50 -8.16 9.59 -2.71
C THR A 50 -7.22 10.53 -2.00
N GLY A 51 -6.78 11.55 -2.71
CA GLY A 51 -5.83 12.52 -2.20
C GLY A 51 -4.68 12.69 -3.16
N ASN A 52 -3.65 13.36 -2.70
CA ASN A 52 -2.49 13.65 -3.53
C ASN A 52 -1.46 12.53 -3.41
N VAL A 53 -1.39 11.68 -4.42
CA VAL A 53 -0.43 10.59 -4.45
C VAL A 53 0.82 11.10 -5.16
N THR A 54 1.93 11.12 -4.43
CA THR A 54 3.20 11.62 -4.95
C THR A 54 4.15 10.45 -5.23
N ASP A 55 5.20 10.73 -6.01
CA ASP A 55 6.23 9.72 -6.27
C ASP A 55 6.94 9.31 -4.99
N ASP A 56 7.05 10.23 -4.04
CA ASP A 56 7.67 9.98 -2.75
C ASP A 56 6.90 8.90 -1.97
N LEU A 57 5.59 8.88 -2.12
CA LEU A 57 4.76 7.89 -1.46
C LEU A 57 5.13 6.47 -1.92
N ALA A 58 5.31 6.30 -3.23
CA ALA A 58 5.69 4.99 -3.77
C ALA A 58 7.05 4.54 -3.22
N VAL A 59 7.99 5.48 -3.09
CA VAL A 59 9.30 5.19 -2.52
C VAL A 59 9.16 4.74 -1.05
N LYS A 60 8.35 5.45 -0.28
CA LYS A 60 8.15 5.10 1.12
C LYS A 60 7.50 3.73 1.30
N LEU A 61 6.51 3.44 0.48
CA LEU A 61 5.85 2.14 0.52
C LEU A 61 6.82 1.01 0.15
N GLY A 62 7.66 1.25 -0.84
CA GLY A 62 8.64 0.25 -1.26
C GLY A 62 9.76 0.06 -0.25
N ALA A 63 9.95 1.00 0.67
CA ALA A 63 11.02 0.93 1.64
C ALA A 63 10.66 0.13 2.90
N ILE A 64 9.39 -0.20 3.10
CA ILE A 64 9.03 -1.00 4.27
C ILE A 64 9.58 -2.41 4.11
N GLU A 65 10.00 -3.00 5.23
CA GLU A 65 10.70 -4.27 5.20
C GLU A 65 9.95 -5.38 4.46
N PRO A 66 8.65 -5.59 4.69
CA PRO A 66 7.95 -6.67 4.00
C PRO A 66 7.63 -6.40 2.55
N ALA A 67 7.82 -5.18 2.03
CA ALA A 67 7.44 -4.85 0.66
C ALA A 67 8.37 -5.52 -0.35
N ILE A 68 7.77 -6.09 -1.38
CA ILE A 68 8.50 -6.70 -2.49
C ILE A 68 8.37 -5.81 -3.72
N ARG A 69 7.16 -5.32 -3.99
CA ARG A 69 6.91 -4.51 -5.16
C ARG A 69 5.73 -3.58 -4.91
N VAL A 70 5.85 -2.36 -5.40
CA VAL A 70 4.78 -1.36 -5.30
C VAL A 70 4.47 -0.83 -6.69
N ARG A 71 3.20 -0.76 -7.03
CA ARG A 71 2.74 -0.18 -8.28
C ARG A 71 1.63 0.81 -7.99
N VAL A 72 1.75 1.99 -8.56
CA VAL A 72 0.69 3.01 -8.49
C VAL A 72 0.10 3.14 -9.88
N LEU A 73 -1.18 2.84 -9.99
CA LEU A 73 -1.88 2.82 -11.28
C LEU A 73 -2.66 4.09 -11.55
#